data_30b3abe965aca250400cdfca54d667c8
#
_entry.id   30b3abe965aca250400cdfca54d667c8
#
_cell.length_a   1.000
_cell.length_b   1.000
_cell.length_c   1.000
_cell.angle_alpha   90.00
_cell.angle_beta   90.00
_cell.angle_gamma   90.00
#
_symmetry.space_group_name_H-M   'P 1'
#
loop_
_entity.id
_entity.type
_entity.pdbx_description
1 polymer ?
#
loop_
_entity_poly.entity_id
_entity_poly.type
_entity_poly.pdbx_seq_one_letter_code
_entity_poly.pdbx_strand_id
1 'polypeptide(L)'
;MRTDDQAIATGSELNPADERDRIRRGVRYSLLVFLGVRVGLSIVALVATALLPSQEPVGPPGWEAFPIEEGWHNLVTVWERFDALWFLRIADEGYMDGDGSAVFFPGYPLLIRGVAFLLGGRPLAAGLLVSNLAFAGALVVLYFLTNAEWGERVARRSVLYLAVFPTAFFFLAPYSESPFLLFALLAFWGARRGRWGVAGLAGAAAAATRNVGVLLALPLAVEGFQQWRAKRTDTAPLLGGVGAAAMIGLAAGAYLLFWKLKADEWLAPLTQQANWEREFVIPLESLWLGTREAFRWIGVYPGGYHLLDWLLVVPALVAAGWVAFRTRAAYAIYTWSSLLVPLSFVFLPRPFMSLPRFLLVIFPLVWGPAVWAERRPGVHEAVLVTSSLALGTMTVLFATWYFVF
;
A
#
# COMPACT_ATOMS: atom_id res chain seq x y z
N MET A 1 8.37 -7.96 -30.45
CA MET A 1 6.92 -7.88 -30.32
C MET A 1 6.38 -9.24 -30.79
N ARG A 2 6.34 -10.23 -29.88
CA ARG A 2 5.79 -11.56 -30.15
C ARG A 2 4.37 -11.59 -29.65
N THR A 3 3.49 -11.94 -30.54
CA THR A 3 2.05 -12.15 -30.37
C THR A 3 1.82 -13.41 -29.52
N ASP A 4 1.78 -13.27 -28.21
CA ASP A 4 1.45 -14.34 -27.27
C ASP A 4 -0.02 -14.27 -26.80
N ASP A 5 -0.93 -13.84 -27.69
CA ASP A 5 -2.38 -13.98 -27.45
C ASP A 5 -2.87 -15.44 -27.60
N GLN A 6 -1.98 -16.39 -27.93
CA GLN A 6 -2.33 -17.80 -28.10
C GLN A 6 -2.15 -18.68 -26.83
N ALA A 7 -1.49 -18.17 -25.78
CA ALA A 7 -1.23 -18.97 -24.57
C ALA A 7 -2.43 -19.10 -23.60
N ILE A 8 -3.51 -18.32 -23.83
CA ILE A 8 -4.73 -18.44 -23.01
C ILE A 8 -5.77 -19.37 -23.67
N ALA A 9 -5.57 -19.76 -24.93
CA ALA A 9 -6.56 -20.51 -25.70
C ALA A 9 -6.30 -22.03 -25.78
N THR A 10 -5.20 -22.54 -25.24
CA THR A 10 -5.02 -23.99 -25.05
C THR A 10 -5.32 -24.35 -23.59
N GLY A 11 -6.61 -24.32 -23.25
CA GLY A 11 -7.14 -25.00 -22.08
C GLY A 11 -6.96 -26.52 -22.28
N SER A 12 -5.79 -27.05 -21.98
CA SER A 12 -5.73 -28.38 -21.43
C SER A 12 -6.50 -28.27 -20.11
N GLU A 13 -7.68 -28.90 -20.03
CA GLU A 13 -8.44 -29.03 -18.80
C GLU A 13 -7.51 -29.67 -17.77
N LEU A 14 -6.88 -28.79 -16.97
CA LEU A 14 -6.09 -29.26 -15.82
C LEU A 14 -7.04 -30.10 -14.98
N ASN A 15 -6.63 -31.29 -14.61
CA ASN A 15 -7.37 -32.12 -13.68
C ASN A 15 -7.78 -31.23 -12.48
N PRO A 16 -9.06 -31.20 -12.11
CA PRO A 16 -9.53 -30.39 -10.97
C PRO A 16 -8.74 -30.60 -9.68
N ALA A 17 -8.11 -31.76 -9.50
CA ALA A 17 -7.20 -32.07 -8.40
C ALA A 17 -5.91 -31.22 -8.50
N ASP A 18 -5.30 -31.12 -9.68
CA ASP A 18 -4.05 -30.35 -9.90
C ASP A 18 -4.30 -28.85 -9.71
N GLU A 19 -5.46 -28.36 -10.12
CA GLU A 19 -5.85 -26.94 -9.90
C GLU A 19 -6.01 -26.64 -8.40
N ARG A 20 -6.68 -27.50 -7.65
CA ARG A 20 -6.82 -27.37 -6.19
C ARG A 20 -5.48 -27.38 -5.48
N ASP A 21 -4.58 -28.27 -5.87
CA ASP A 21 -3.24 -28.37 -5.30
C ASP A 21 -2.40 -27.11 -5.62
N ARG A 22 -2.52 -26.56 -6.82
CA ARG A 22 -1.86 -25.29 -7.18
C ARG A 22 -2.37 -24.13 -6.33
N ILE A 23 -3.69 -24.02 -6.16
CA ILE A 23 -4.30 -23.00 -5.31
C ILE A 23 -3.80 -23.17 -3.86
N ARG A 24 -3.85 -24.38 -3.33
CA ARG A 24 -3.41 -24.69 -1.96
C ARG A 24 -1.94 -24.34 -1.74
N ARG A 25 -1.05 -24.66 -2.69
CA ARG A 25 0.38 -24.29 -2.61
C ARG A 25 0.57 -22.77 -2.60
N GLY A 26 -0.12 -22.02 -3.47
CA GLY A 26 -0.02 -20.56 -3.52
C GLY A 26 -0.49 -19.88 -2.23
N VAL A 27 -1.66 -20.30 -1.71
CA VAL A 27 -2.19 -19.79 -0.43
C VAL A 27 -1.22 -20.12 0.72
N ARG A 28 -0.81 -21.39 0.85
CA ARG A 28 0.13 -21.81 1.90
C ARG A 28 1.42 -21.02 1.87
N TYR A 29 2.01 -20.84 0.69
CA TYR A 29 3.23 -20.05 0.53
C TYR A 29 3.05 -18.62 1.01
N SER A 30 2.00 -17.93 0.55
CA SER A 30 1.72 -16.54 0.92
C SER A 30 1.50 -16.37 2.43
N LEU A 31 0.76 -17.30 3.05
CA LEU A 31 0.53 -17.28 4.50
C LEU A 31 1.80 -17.59 5.31
N LEU A 32 2.66 -18.49 4.85
CA LEU A 32 3.94 -18.75 5.52
C LEU A 32 4.88 -17.55 5.45
N VAL A 33 4.94 -16.84 4.30
CA VAL A 33 5.70 -15.59 4.17
C VAL A 33 5.14 -14.53 5.12
N PHE A 34 3.81 -14.34 5.14
CA PHE A 34 3.15 -13.43 6.08
C PHE A 34 3.52 -13.72 7.54
N LEU A 35 3.36 -14.97 7.97
CA LEU A 35 3.65 -15.39 9.35
C LEU A 35 5.12 -15.19 9.70
N GLY A 36 6.05 -15.56 8.82
CA GLY A 36 7.47 -15.38 9.03
C GLY A 36 7.84 -13.91 9.23
N VAL A 37 7.32 -13.01 8.37
CA VAL A 37 7.56 -11.57 8.48
C VAL A 37 6.90 -11.01 9.75
N ARG A 38 5.64 -11.37 10.04
CA ARG A 38 4.93 -10.91 11.24
C ARG A 38 5.68 -11.27 12.52
N VAL A 39 6.09 -12.53 12.65
CA VAL A 39 6.84 -13.00 13.82
C VAL A 39 8.20 -12.31 13.90
N GLY A 40 8.94 -12.27 12.79
CA GLY A 40 10.26 -11.64 12.75
C GLY A 40 10.22 -10.17 13.16
N LEU A 41 9.29 -9.38 12.60
CA LEU A 41 9.16 -7.96 12.93
C LEU A 41 8.64 -7.74 14.35
N SER A 42 7.78 -8.61 14.88
CA SER A 42 7.37 -8.55 16.30
C SER A 42 8.55 -8.74 17.24
N ILE A 43 9.44 -9.69 16.93
CA ILE A 43 10.67 -9.91 17.71
C ILE A 43 11.58 -8.68 17.61
N VAL A 44 11.81 -8.15 16.39
CA VAL A 44 12.64 -6.94 16.20
C VAL A 44 12.08 -5.76 16.98
N ALA A 45 10.77 -5.51 16.92
CA ALA A 45 10.13 -4.40 17.62
C ALA A 45 10.24 -4.55 19.16
N LEU A 46 10.03 -5.76 19.70
CA LEU A 46 10.18 -6.02 21.13
C LEU A 46 11.62 -5.83 21.60
N VAL A 47 12.59 -6.37 20.86
CA VAL A 47 14.02 -6.21 21.19
C VAL A 47 14.41 -4.73 21.12
N ALA A 48 13.92 -3.99 20.12
CA ALA A 48 14.19 -2.57 19.98
C ALA A 48 13.70 -1.77 21.20
N THR A 49 12.45 -1.98 21.61
CA THR A 49 11.89 -1.26 22.78
C THR A 49 12.51 -1.69 24.11
N ALA A 50 13.05 -2.90 24.20
CA ALA A 50 13.74 -3.38 25.40
C ALA A 50 15.18 -2.86 25.52
N LEU A 51 15.85 -2.54 24.42
CA LEU A 51 17.28 -2.18 24.41
C LEU A 51 17.55 -0.70 24.13
N LEU A 52 16.61 0.02 23.49
CA LEU A 52 16.82 1.39 23.03
C LEU A 52 15.85 2.36 23.69
N PRO A 53 16.30 3.59 24.00
CA PRO A 53 15.39 4.64 24.45
C PRO A 53 14.41 5.01 23.33
N SER A 54 13.16 5.29 23.70
CA SER A 54 12.14 5.80 22.80
C SER A 54 12.16 7.33 22.77
N GLN A 55 11.83 7.91 21.60
CA GLN A 55 11.52 9.33 21.51
C GLN A 55 10.13 9.61 22.10
N GLU A 56 9.81 10.90 22.27
CA GLU A 56 8.49 11.30 22.72
C GLU A 56 7.40 10.94 21.69
N PRO A 57 6.25 10.41 22.14
CA PRO A 57 5.13 10.10 21.27
C PRO A 57 4.61 11.34 20.54
N VAL A 58 4.30 11.19 19.25
CA VAL A 58 3.67 12.23 18.42
C VAL A 58 2.35 11.70 17.89
N GLY A 59 1.25 12.37 18.22
CA GLY A 59 -0.10 11.96 17.83
C GLY A 59 -1.06 13.12 17.70
N PRO A 60 -2.34 12.84 17.39
CA PRO A 60 -3.37 13.85 17.28
C PRO A 60 -3.63 14.52 18.65
N PRO A 61 -4.03 15.82 18.65
CA PRO A 61 -4.38 16.51 19.88
C PRO A 61 -5.46 15.76 20.69
N GLY A 62 -5.25 15.65 21.99
CA GLY A 62 -6.21 15.00 22.89
C GLY A 62 -6.28 13.48 22.82
N TRP A 63 -5.44 12.83 22.02
CA TRP A 63 -5.33 11.37 21.98
C TRP A 63 -3.90 10.94 22.28
N GLU A 64 -3.73 10.30 23.42
CA GLU A 64 -2.43 9.80 23.86
C GLU A 64 -2.23 8.34 23.39
N ALA A 65 -1.02 8.03 22.95
CA ALA A 65 -0.62 6.66 22.69
C ALA A 65 -0.66 5.87 23.99
N PHE A 66 -1.05 4.59 23.92
CA PHE A 66 -0.87 3.71 25.07
C PHE A 66 0.62 3.71 25.47
N PRO A 67 0.96 3.82 26.76
CA PRO A 67 2.34 3.70 27.21
C PRO A 67 2.89 2.34 26.78
N ILE A 68 4.20 2.28 26.59
CA ILE A 68 4.87 0.98 26.38
C ILE A 68 4.66 0.20 27.66
N GLU A 69 3.77 -0.79 27.61
CA GLU A 69 3.44 -1.60 28.77
C GLU A 69 4.49 -2.70 28.95
N GLU A 70 4.75 -3.05 30.20
CA GLU A 70 5.63 -4.17 30.52
C GLU A 70 5.00 -5.51 30.08
N GLY A 71 5.84 -6.43 29.63
CA GLY A 71 5.42 -7.79 29.29
C GLY A 71 4.73 -7.94 27.93
N TRP A 72 3.74 -8.83 27.88
CA TRP A 72 3.11 -9.25 26.63
C TRP A 72 2.27 -8.18 25.93
N HIS A 73 1.80 -7.18 26.65
CA HIS A 73 1.03 -6.07 26.08
C HIS A 73 1.86 -5.27 25.07
N ASN A 74 3.17 -5.21 25.25
CA ASN A 74 4.05 -4.52 24.31
C ASN A 74 4.07 -5.15 22.90
N LEU A 75 3.70 -6.43 22.75
CA LEU A 75 3.48 -7.04 21.42
C LEU A 75 2.41 -6.34 20.59
N VAL A 76 1.49 -5.66 21.26
CA VAL A 76 0.34 -4.96 20.64
C VAL A 76 0.61 -3.46 20.61
N THR A 77 0.98 -2.86 21.75
CA THR A 77 1.12 -1.40 21.89
C THR A 77 2.32 -0.83 21.12
N VAL A 78 3.36 -1.62 20.85
CA VAL A 78 4.51 -1.22 20.03
C VAL A 78 4.10 -0.82 18.59
N TRP A 79 2.94 -1.22 18.11
CA TRP A 79 2.46 -0.90 16.77
C TRP A 79 1.59 0.35 16.72
N GLU A 80 1.26 0.94 17.85
CA GLU A 80 0.48 2.17 17.95
C GLU A 80 1.39 3.40 17.86
N ARG A 81 1.77 3.76 16.64
CA ARG A 81 2.74 4.83 16.37
C ARG A 81 2.22 5.77 15.29
N PHE A 82 2.46 7.06 15.44
CA PHE A 82 2.21 8.11 14.45
C PHE A 82 0.77 8.10 13.90
N ASP A 83 0.59 7.91 12.58
CA ASP A 83 -0.75 7.94 11.95
C ASP A 83 -1.69 6.84 12.45
N ALA A 84 -1.18 5.77 13.08
CA ALA A 84 -2.04 4.79 13.73
C ALA A 84 -2.98 5.45 14.75
N LEU A 85 -2.48 6.43 15.49
CA LEU A 85 -3.26 7.18 16.49
C LEU A 85 -4.43 7.94 15.86
N TRP A 86 -4.23 8.52 14.68
CA TRP A 86 -5.29 9.20 13.93
C TRP A 86 -6.39 8.23 13.51
N PHE A 87 -6.04 7.07 12.95
CA PHE A 87 -7.02 6.07 12.55
C PHE A 87 -7.79 5.51 13.74
N LEU A 88 -7.13 5.28 14.86
CA LEU A 88 -7.75 4.77 16.08
C LEU A 88 -8.70 5.80 16.70
N ARG A 89 -8.27 7.07 16.82
CA ARG A 89 -9.11 8.17 17.30
C ARG A 89 -10.35 8.36 16.41
N ILE A 90 -10.17 8.41 15.08
CA ILE A 90 -11.31 8.57 14.16
C ILE A 90 -12.27 7.38 14.27
N ALA A 91 -11.75 6.17 14.46
CA ALA A 91 -12.59 4.98 14.65
C ALA A 91 -13.40 5.04 15.94
N ASP A 92 -12.86 5.62 17.01
CA ASP A 92 -13.51 5.70 18.32
C ASP A 92 -14.41 6.94 18.43
N GLU A 93 -13.89 8.12 18.21
CA GLU A 93 -14.56 9.40 18.42
C GLU A 93 -15.19 9.99 17.16
N GLY A 94 -14.74 9.59 15.97
CA GLY A 94 -15.14 10.17 14.70
C GLY A 94 -14.26 11.33 14.26
N TYR A 95 -14.70 12.03 13.22
CA TYR A 95 -14.02 13.19 12.65
C TYR A 95 -14.31 14.45 13.46
N MET A 96 -13.31 15.31 13.61
CA MET A 96 -13.44 16.67 14.14
C MET A 96 -13.17 17.68 13.03
N ASP A 97 -13.82 18.84 13.09
CA ASP A 97 -13.64 19.88 12.10
C ASP A 97 -12.35 20.67 12.33
N GLY A 98 -11.60 20.92 11.26
CA GLY A 98 -10.38 21.75 11.28
C GLY A 98 -9.16 21.15 11.95
N ASP A 99 -9.23 19.92 12.50
CA ASP A 99 -8.13 19.29 13.25
C ASP A 99 -7.12 18.52 12.37
N GLY A 100 -7.36 18.45 11.06
CA GLY A 100 -6.54 17.68 10.12
C GLY A 100 -7.01 16.24 9.91
N SER A 101 -8.05 15.78 10.61
CA SER A 101 -8.57 14.40 10.46
C SER A 101 -9.14 14.10 9.07
N ALA A 102 -9.58 15.14 8.33
CA ALA A 102 -10.16 14.97 7.01
C ALA A 102 -9.23 14.34 5.96
N VAL A 103 -7.92 14.38 6.16
CA VAL A 103 -6.96 13.74 5.24
C VAL A 103 -6.97 12.22 5.36
N PHE A 104 -7.51 11.67 6.46
CA PHE A 104 -7.64 10.25 6.71
C PHE A 104 -9.00 9.75 6.23
N PHE A 105 -9.01 8.96 5.16
CA PHE A 105 -10.24 8.50 4.51
C PHE A 105 -11.01 7.48 5.37
N PRO A 106 -12.35 7.44 5.27
CA PRO A 106 -13.22 6.78 6.26
C PRO A 106 -13.19 5.25 6.22
N GLY A 107 -12.78 4.64 5.11
CA GLY A 107 -12.90 3.20 4.94
C GLY A 107 -12.14 2.40 6.01
N TYR A 108 -10.92 2.80 6.34
CA TYR A 108 -10.15 2.09 7.37
C TYR A 108 -10.66 2.35 8.80
N PRO A 109 -10.92 3.60 9.25
CA PRO A 109 -11.58 3.84 10.53
C PRO A 109 -12.90 3.12 10.70
N LEU A 110 -13.73 3.03 9.67
CA LEU A 110 -15.00 2.31 9.71
C LEU A 110 -14.79 0.79 9.87
N LEU A 111 -13.79 0.21 9.20
CA LEU A 111 -13.42 -1.19 9.41
C LEU A 111 -12.95 -1.43 10.84
N ILE A 112 -12.10 -0.54 11.39
CA ILE A 112 -11.66 -0.61 12.80
C ILE A 112 -12.89 -0.55 13.73
N ARG A 113 -13.75 0.45 13.57
CA ARG A 113 -14.96 0.62 14.41
C ARG A 113 -15.84 -0.62 14.39
N GLY A 114 -16.12 -1.17 13.20
CA GLY A 114 -16.94 -2.38 13.05
C GLY A 114 -16.33 -3.60 13.75
N VAL A 115 -15.03 -3.82 13.61
CA VAL A 115 -14.32 -4.92 14.26
C VAL A 115 -14.17 -4.67 15.77
N ALA A 116 -13.89 -3.42 16.19
CA ALA A 116 -13.79 -3.05 17.60
C ALA A 116 -15.10 -3.32 18.37
N PHE A 117 -16.24 -3.05 17.72
CA PHE A 117 -17.56 -3.40 18.29
C PHE A 117 -17.65 -4.89 18.62
N LEU A 118 -17.16 -5.77 17.72
CA LEU A 118 -17.13 -7.22 17.95
C LEU A 118 -16.10 -7.65 19.00
N LEU A 119 -15.07 -6.84 19.23
CA LEU A 119 -13.99 -7.09 20.20
C LEU A 119 -14.20 -6.39 21.56
N GLY A 120 -15.42 -5.93 21.86
CA GLY A 120 -15.73 -5.28 23.13
C GLY A 120 -15.10 -3.89 23.29
N GLY A 121 -15.04 -3.10 22.21
CA GLY A 121 -14.58 -1.71 22.25
C GLY A 121 -13.05 -1.55 22.27
N ARG A 122 -12.29 -2.41 21.57
CA ARG A 122 -10.81 -2.41 21.54
C ARG A 122 -10.28 -1.96 20.17
N PRO A 123 -10.16 -0.66 19.89
CA PRO A 123 -9.80 -0.15 18.57
C PRO A 123 -8.40 -0.57 18.11
N LEU A 124 -7.40 -0.58 19.00
CA LEU A 124 -6.03 -1.01 18.66
C LEU A 124 -5.98 -2.48 18.20
N ALA A 125 -6.62 -3.38 18.96
CA ALA A 125 -6.70 -4.80 18.59
C ALA A 125 -7.45 -5.00 17.26
N ALA A 126 -8.54 -4.24 17.05
CA ALA A 126 -9.30 -4.24 15.81
C ALA A 126 -8.45 -3.74 14.61
N GLY A 127 -7.75 -2.63 14.77
CA GLY A 127 -6.87 -2.08 13.75
C GLY A 127 -5.78 -3.07 13.34
N LEU A 128 -5.12 -3.68 14.31
CA LEU A 128 -4.12 -4.72 14.07
C LEU A 128 -4.73 -5.93 13.35
N LEU A 129 -5.89 -6.40 13.79
CA LEU A 129 -6.57 -7.55 13.15
C LEU A 129 -6.92 -7.24 11.70
N VAL A 130 -7.55 -6.09 11.42
CA VAL A 130 -7.92 -5.66 10.07
C VAL A 130 -6.69 -5.56 9.18
N SER A 131 -5.62 -4.87 9.63
CA SER A 131 -4.41 -4.69 8.83
C SER A 131 -3.73 -6.03 8.52
N ASN A 132 -3.56 -6.90 9.52
CA ASN A 132 -2.88 -8.17 9.35
C ASN A 132 -3.66 -9.15 8.47
N LEU A 133 -4.99 -9.24 8.62
CA LEU A 133 -5.83 -10.06 7.74
C LEU A 133 -5.85 -9.52 6.31
N ALA A 134 -5.94 -8.20 6.16
CA ALA A 134 -5.88 -7.56 4.85
C ALA A 134 -4.53 -7.81 4.16
N PHE A 135 -3.42 -7.72 4.88
CA PHE A 135 -2.09 -8.01 4.31
C PHE A 135 -1.93 -9.47 3.92
N ALA A 136 -2.34 -10.41 4.78
CA ALA A 136 -2.34 -11.83 4.44
C ALA A 136 -3.17 -12.10 3.17
N GLY A 137 -4.36 -11.53 3.06
CA GLY A 137 -5.20 -11.58 1.87
C GLY A 137 -4.55 -10.93 0.65
N ALA A 138 -3.90 -9.77 0.82
CA ALA A 138 -3.20 -9.07 -0.26
C ALA A 138 -2.07 -9.91 -0.84
N LEU A 139 -1.26 -10.58 -0.01
CA LEU A 139 -0.19 -11.48 -0.48
C LEU A 139 -0.75 -12.67 -1.28
N VAL A 140 -1.90 -13.22 -0.86
CA VAL A 140 -2.57 -14.30 -1.60
C VAL A 140 -3.06 -13.80 -2.96
N VAL A 141 -3.74 -12.65 -3.02
CA VAL A 141 -4.24 -12.08 -4.28
C VAL A 141 -3.09 -11.68 -5.19
N LEU A 142 -2.02 -11.07 -4.64
CA LEU A 142 -0.80 -10.74 -5.37
C LEU A 142 -0.18 -11.98 -6.01
N TYR A 143 -0.08 -13.09 -5.26
CA TYR A 143 0.42 -14.35 -5.80
C TYR A 143 -0.36 -14.78 -7.05
N PHE A 144 -1.69 -14.83 -6.97
CA PHE A 144 -2.51 -15.30 -8.08
C PHE A 144 -2.55 -14.31 -9.26
N LEU A 145 -2.57 -13.01 -9.00
CA LEU A 145 -2.50 -11.99 -10.05
C LEU A 145 -1.15 -12.08 -10.77
N THR A 146 -0.05 -12.11 -10.01
CA THR A 146 1.31 -12.20 -10.58
C THR A 146 1.55 -13.52 -11.30
N ASN A 147 1.02 -14.63 -10.76
CA ASN A 147 1.14 -15.94 -11.42
C ASN A 147 0.43 -15.97 -12.78
N ALA A 148 -0.69 -15.28 -12.91
CA ALA A 148 -1.41 -15.16 -14.19
C ALA A 148 -0.67 -14.28 -15.22
N GLU A 149 0.08 -13.26 -14.76
CA GLU A 149 0.80 -12.33 -15.64
C GLU A 149 2.24 -12.81 -15.97
N TRP A 150 2.93 -13.47 -15.03
CA TRP A 150 4.38 -13.71 -15.08
C TRP A 150 4.81 -15.14 -14.70
N GLY A 151 3.90 -15.99 -14.28
CA GLY A 151 4.18 -17.36 -13.83
C GLY A 151 4.60 -17.48 -12.36
N GLU A 152 4.65 -18.73 -11.88
CA GLU A 152 4.78 -19.06 -10.45
C GLU A 152 6.08 -18.55 -9.80
N ARG A 153 7.22 -18.64 -10.49
CA ARG A 153 8.51 -18.22 -9.92
C ARG A 153 8.51 -16.72 -9.61
N VAL A 154 7.99 -15.91 -10.55
CA VAL A 154 7.88 -14.46 -10.36
C VAL A 154 6.84 -14.16 -9.29
N ALA A 155 5.72 -14.88 -9.23
CA ALA A 155 4.71 -14.72 -8.20
C ALA A 155 5.26 -14.93 -6.78
N ARG A 156 6.01 -16.02 -6.57
CA ARG A 156 6.65 -16.30 -5.27
C ARG A 156 7.63 -15.20 -4.85
N ARG A 157 8.47 -14.73 -5.78
CA ARG A 157 9.41 -13.64 -5.52
C ARG A 157 8.69 -12.32 -5.23
N SER A 158 7.64 -12.01 -5.98
CA SER A 158 6.85 -10.78 -5.77
C SER A 158 6.19 -10.73 -4.39
N VAL A 159 5.62 -11.86 -3.95
CA VAL A 159 5.08 -11.98 -2.58
C VAL A 159 6.17 -11.74 -1.54
N LEU A 160 7.34 -12.37 -1.71
CA LEU A 160 8.44 -12.23 -0.77
C LEU A 160 9.01 -10.80 -0.77
N TYR A 161 9.25 -10.21 -1.95
CA TYR A 161 9.81 -8.85 -2.07
C TYR A 161 8.87 -7.78 -1.51
N LEU A 162 7.55 -7.94 -1.69
CA LEU A 162 6.59 -7.05 -1.06
C LEU A 162 6.58 -7.20 0.46
N ALA A 163 6.64 -8.45 0.95
CA ALA A 163 6.59 -8.74 2.37
C ALA A 163 7.86 -8.28 3.13
N VAL A 164 9.02 -8.25 2.45
CA VAL A 164 10.27 -7.73 3.03
C VAL A 164 10.63 -6.32 2.51
N PHE A 165 9.70 -5.62 1.86
CA PHE A 165 9.94 -4.24 1.43
C PHE A 165 10.32 -3.39 2.64
N PRO A 166 11.28 -2.45 2.53
CA PRO A 166 11.83 -1.71 3.68
C PRO A 166 10.80 -1.05 4.60
N THR A 167 9.65 -0.68 4.09
CA THR A 167 8.56 -0.07 4.86
C THR A 167 7.38 -1.02 5.14
N ALA A 168 7.54 -2.34 4.92
CA ALA A 168 6.45 -3.33 5.06
C ALA A 168 5.90 -3.47 6.49
N PHE A 169 6.57 -2.93 7.51
CA PHE A 169 6.02 -2.86 8.86
C PHE A 169 4.71 -2.06 8.94
N PHE A 170 4.47 -1.10 8.03
CA PHE A 170 3.18 -0.41 7.92
C PHE A 170 2.03 -1.34 7.56
N PHE A 171 2.28 -2.46 6.90
CA PHE A 171 1.25 -3.47 6.65
C PHE A 171 0.81 -4.20 7.92
N LEU A 172 1.61 -4.20 8.95
CA LEU A 172 1.36 -4.92 10.19
C LEU A 172 0.82 -4.01 11.30
N ALA A 173 1.13 -2.73 11.24
CA ALA A 173 0.62 -1.69 12.15
C ALA A 173 -0.84 -1.31 11.79
N PRO A 174 -1.56 -0.60 12.68
CA PRO A 174 -2.93 -0.12 12.39
C PRO A 174 -2.92 1.04 11.38
N TYR A 175 -2.65 0.71 10.12
CA TYR A 175 -2.53 1.64 9.01
C TYR A 175 -3.41 1.22 7.83
N SER A 176 -3.77 2.18 6.98
CA SER A 176 -4.68 1.95 5.85
C SER A 176 -4.04 1.25 4.65
N GLU A 177 -2.72 1.04 4.63
CA GLU A 177 -1.94 0.47 3.53
C GLU A 177 -2.38 -0.95 3.17
N SER A 178 -2.59 -1.79 4.18
CA SER A 178 -2.96 -3.20 3.96
C SER A 178 -4.36 -3.37 3.38
N PRO A 179 -5.42 -2.75 3.92
CA PRO A 179 -6.75 -2.79 3.32
C PRO A 179 -6.77 -2.19 1.91
N PHE A 180 -6.10 -1.05 1.73
CA PHE A 180 -5.98 -0.42 0.43
C PHE A 180 -5.32 -1.34 -0.61
N LEU A 181 -4.18 -1.95 -0.27
CA LEU A 181 -3.47 -2.87 -1.16
C LEU A 181 -4.34 -4.08 -1.53
N LEU A 182 -5.01 -4.68 -0.55
CA LEU A 182 -5.93 -5.80 -0.79
C LEU A 182 -7.04 -5.40 -1.78
N PHE A 183 -7.68 -4.26 -1.57
CA PHE A 183 -8.75 -3.78 -2.42
C PHE A 183 -8.24 -3.41 -3.81
N ALA A 184 -7.08 -2.77 -3.95
CA ALA A 184 -6.48 -2.49 -5.23
C ALA A 184 -6.16 -3.77 -6.01
N LEU A 185 -5.55 -4.77 -5.37
CA LEU A 185 -5.27 -6.07 -5.98
C LEU A 185 -6.54 -6.81 -6.39
N LEU A 186 -7.59 -6.79 -5.57
CA LEU A 186 -8.90 -7.39 -5.91
C LEU A 186 -9.56 -6.66 -7.08
N ALA A 187 -9.41 -5.33 -7.19
CA ALA A 187 -9.92 -4.56 -8.29
C ALA A 187 -9.26 -4.98 -9.62
N PHE A 188 -7.93 -5.06 -9.65
CA PHE A 188 -7.20 -5.56 -10.81
C PHE A 188 -7.50 -7.03 -11.11
N TRP A 189 -7.54 -7.88 -10.09
CA TRP A 189 -7.87 -9.30 -10.24
C TRP A 189 -9.27 -9.51 -10.82
N GLY A 190 -10.26 -8.73 -10.35
CA GLY A 190 -11.62 -8.73 -10.87
C GLY A 190 -11.69 -8.28 -12.33
N ALA A 191 -11.06 -7.14 -12.66
CA ALA A 191 -11.01 -6.59 -14.00
C ALA A 191 -10.34 -7.56 -14.99
N ARG A 192 -9.21 -8.17 -14.60
CA ARG A 192 -8.49 -9.15 -15.44
C ARG A 192 -9.30 -10.43 -15.72
N ARG A 193 -10.28 -10.73 -14.91
CA ARG A 193 -11.20 -11.88 -15.06
C ARG A 193 -12.59 -11.51 -15.62
N GLY A 194 -12.77 -10.26 -16.03
CA GLY A 194 -14.08 -9.77 -16.50
C GLY A 194 -15.15 -9.68 -15.40
N ARG A 195 -14.76 -9.81 -14.13
CA ARG A 195 -15.66 -9.69 -12.97
C ARG A 195 -15.77 -8.22 -12.53
N TRP A 196 -16.40 -7.41 -13.38
CA TRP A 196 -16.44 -5.95 -13.21
C TRP A 196 -17.15 -5.47 -11.94
N GLY A 197 -18.15 -6.23 -11.46
CA GLY A 197 -18.77 -5.94 -10.15
C GLY A 197 -17.77 -6.03 -9.00
N VAL A 198 -16.91 -7.07 -8.99
CA VAL A 198 -15.82 -7.20 -8.00
C VAL A 198 -14.80 -6.09 -8.18
N ALA A 199 -14.43 -5.75 -9.42
CA ALA A 199 -13.49 -4.67 -9.71
C ALA A 199 -14.00 -3.31 -9.20
N GLY A 200 -15.27 -2.99 -9.44
CA GLY A 200 -15.88 -1.74 -9.01
C GLY A 200 -16.05 -1.64 -7.50
N LEU A 201 -16.57 -2.68 -6.84
CA LEU A 201 -16.73 -2.71 -5.37
C LEU A 201 -15.37 -2.62 -4.66
N ALA A 202 -14.38 -3.39 -5.10
CA ALA A 202 -13.05 -3.34 -4.53
C ALA A 202 -12.36 -1.97 -4.79
N GLY A 203 -12.51 -1.42 -6.01
CA GLY A 203 -12.01 -0.08 -6.32
C GLY A 203 -12.67 1.02 -5.48
N ALA A 204 -13.99 0.95 -5.26
CA ALA A 204 -14.71 1.86 -4.38
C ALA A 204 -14.25 1.75 -2.92
N ALA A 205 -14.03 0.52 -2.42
CA ALA A 205 -13.47 0.29 -1.09
C ALA A 205 -12.04 0.86 -0.96
N ALA A 206 -11.20 0.70 -2.00
CA ALA A 206 -9.88 1.31 -2.04
C ALA A 206 -9.97 2.85 -1.99
N ALA A 207 -10.87 3.47 -2.77
CA ALA A 207 -11.09 4.93 -2.76
C ALA A 207 -11.62 5.44 -1.41
N ALA A 208 -12.46 4.64 -0.73
CA ALA A 208 -12.91 4.97 0.61
C ALA A 208 -11.80 4.83 1.68
N THR A 209 -10.73 4.07 1.39
CA THR A 209 -9.65 3.79 2.35
C THR A 209 -8.53 4.82 2.26
N ARG A 210 -8.20 5.33 1.07
CA ARG A 210 -7.11 6.31 0.83
C ARG A 210 -7.45 7.21 -0.35
N ASN A 211 -6.98 8.46 -0.30
CA ASN A 211 -7.14 9.44 -1.37
C ASN A 211 -6.63 8.95 -2.73
N VAL A 212 -5.47 8.26 -2.74
CA VAL A 212 -4.91 7.68 -3.97
C VAL A 212 -5.76 6.56 -4.57
N GLY A 213 -6.76 6.05 -3.84
CA GLY A 213 -7.69 5.04 -4.34
C GLY A 213 -8.56 5.52 -5.50
N VAL A 214 -8.83 6.81 -5.59
CA VAL A 214 -9.55 7.41 -6.73
C VAL A 214 -8.79 7.20 -8.05
N LEU A 215 -7.46 7.11 -7.99
CA LEU A 215 -6.61 6.90 -9.15
C LEU A 215 -6.82 5.53 -9.82
N LEU A 216 -7.47 4.56 -9.14
CA LEU A 216 -7.82 3.28 -9.73
C LEU A 216 -8.91 3.39 -10.80
N ALA A 217 -9.67 4.49 -10.84
CA ALA A 217 -10.72 4.68 -11.84
C ALA A 217 -10.17 4.65 -13.28
N LEU A 218 -9.06 5.35 -13.52
CA LEU A 218 -8.47 5.42 -14.86
C LEU A 218 -7.89 4.07 -15.34
N PRO A 219 -7.04 3.36 -14.59
CA PRO A 219 -6.53 2.06 -15.01
C PRO A 219 -7.64 1.02 -15.22
N LEU A 220 -8.71 1.01 -14.41
CA LEU A 220 -9.81 0.07 -14.62
C LEU A 220 -10.63 0.41 -15.87
N ALA A 221 -10.89 1.69 -16.16
CA ALA A 221 -11.52 2.12 -17.40
C ALA A 221 -10.65 1.75 -18.62
N VAL A 222 -9.33 1.95 -18.55
CA VAL A 222 -8.39 1.59 -19.61
C VAL A 222 -8.33 0.07 -19.81
N GLU A 223 -8.35 -0.74 -18.76
CA GLU A 223 -8.40 -2.20 -18.88
C GLU A 223 -9.68 -2.65 -19.58
N GLY A 224 -10.85 -2.07 -19.22
CA GLY A 224 -12.11 -2.33 -19.90
C GLY A 224 -12.08 -1.97 -21.37
N PHE A 225 -11.51 -0.81 -21.70
CA PHE A 225 -11.32 -0.37 -23.09
C PHE A 225 -10.39 -1.31 -23.87
N GLN A 226 -9.28 -1.74 -23.29
CA GLN A 226 -8.34 -2.66 -23.94
C GLN A 226 -8.96 -4.03 -24.20
N GLN A 227 -9.75 -4.56 -23.27
CA GLN A 227 -10.47 -5.83 -23.44
C GLN A 227 -11.54 -5.70 -24.54
N TRP A 228 -12.31 -4.60 -24.56
CA TRP A 228 -13.26 -4.32 -25.62
C TRP A 228 -12.57 -4.18 -26.97
N ARG A 229 -11.45 -3.46 -27.05
CA ARG A 229 -10.70 -3.29 -28.30
C ARG A 229 -10.19 -4.60 -28.87
N ALA A 230 -9.86 -5.57 -28.01
CA ALA A 230 -9.43 -6.91 -28.42
C ALA A 230 -10.58 -7.76 -28.96
N LYS A 231 -11.83 -7.55 -28.44
CA LYS A 231 -13.04 -8.25 -28.88
C LYS A 231 -14.17 -7.24 -29.10
N ARG A 232 -14.13 -6.52 -30.22
CA ARG A 232 -15.06 -5.40 -30.51
C ARG A 232 -16.56 -5.77 -30.60
N THR A 233 -16.87 -7.04 -30.68
CA THR A 233 -18.26 -7.57 -30.69
C THR A 233 -18.87 -7.63 -29.28
N ASP A 234 -18.06 -7.56 -28.22
CA ASP A 234 -18.50 -7.62 -26.82
C ASP A 234 -18.25 -6.29 -26.12
N THR A 235 -19.31 -5.54 -25.86
CA THR A 235 -19.24 -4.23 -25.16
C THR A 235 -19.20 -4.36 -23.65
N ALA A 236 -19.43 -5.54 -23.08
CA ALA A 236 -19.49 -5.76 -21.63
C ALA A 236 -18.20 -5.33 -20.89
N PRO A 237 -16.97 -5.55 -21.41
CA PRO A 237 -15.75 -5.06 -20.75
C PRO A 237 -15.68 -3.53 -20.70
N LEU A 238 -16.08 -2.83 -21.78
CA LEU A 238 -16.09 -1.37 -21.81
C LEU A 238 -17.06 -0.79 -20.77
N LEU A 239 -18.31 -1.26 -20.79
CA LEU A 239 -19.33 -0.84 -19.83
C LEU A 239 -18.92 -1.21 -18.39
N GLY A 240 -18.32 -2.37 -18.20
CA GLY A 240 -17.79 -2.83 -16.93
C GLY A 240 -16.67 -1.93 -16.38
N GLY A 241 -15.71 -1.55 -17.24
CA GLY A 241 -14.64 -0.63 -16.87
C GLY A 241 -15.14 0.77 -16.50
N VAL A 242 -16.08 1.31 -17.29
CA VAL A 242 -16.73 2.59 -16.99
C VAL A 242 -17.54 2.50 -15.71
N GLY A 243 -18.33 1.42 -15.51
CA GLY A 243 -19.09 1.19 -14.29
C GLY A 243 -18.21 1.09 -13.05
N ALA A 244 -17.07 0.39 -13.14
CA ALA A 244 -16.12 0.31 -12.04
C ALA A 244 -15.52 1.68 -11.72
N ALA A 245 -15.13 2.47 -12.73
CA ALA A 245 -14.64 3.84 -12.54
C ALA A 245 -15.70 4.75 -11.90
N ALA A 246 -16.96 4.63 -12.31
CA ALA A 246 -18.07 5.37 -11.71
C ALA A 246 -18.28 5.01 -10.22
N MET A 247 -18.20 3.73 -9.84
CA MET A 247 -18.31 3.29 -8.45
C MET A 247 -17.19 3.88 -7.57
N ILE A 248 -15.96 3.97 -8.10
CA ILE A 248 -14.82 4.60 -7.44
C ILE A 248 -15.10 6.10 -7.23
N GLY A 249 -15.56 6.79 -8.28
CA GLY A 249 -15.93 8.21 -8.20
C GLY A 249 -17.05 8.48 -7.21
N LEU A 250 -18.06 7.61 -7.15
CA LEU A 250 -19.15 7.71 -6.17
C LEU A 250 -18.66 7.54 -4.73
N ALA A 251 -17.74 6.61 -4.48
CA ALA A 251 -17.17 6.41 -3.14
C ALA A 251 -16.36 7.65 -2.68
N ALA A 252 -15.53 8.22 -3.56
CA ALA A 252 -14.83 9.45 -3.26
C ALA A 252 -15.79 10.64 -3.08
N GLY A 253 -16.79 10.78 -3.98
CA GLY A 253 -17.82 11.81 -3.89
C GLY A 253 -18.66 11.73 -2.62
N ALA A 254 -18.95 10.52 -2.14
CA ALA A 254 -19.66 10.32 -0.86
C ALA A 254 -18.87 10.89 0.34
N TYR A 255 -17.54 10.77 0.34
CA TYR A 255 -16.70 11.36 1.38
C TYR A 255 -16.65 12.88 1.31
N LEU A 256 -16.58 13.43 0.09
CA LEU A 256 -16.67 14.90 -0.10
C LEU A 256 -18.05 15.43 0.34
N LEU A 257 -19.12 14.72 0.01
CA LEU A 257 -20.48 15.05 0.47
C LEU A 257 -20.61 14.98 2.00
N PHE A 258 -20.00 14.00 2.64
CA PHE A 258 -19.95 13.93 4.10
C PHE A 258 -19.37 15.20 4.71
N TRP A 259 -18.24 15.71 4.18
CA TRP A 259 -17.62 16.94 4.67
C TRP A 259 -18.45 18.19 4.36
N LYS A 260 -19.11 18.23 3.19
CA LYS A 260 -20.07 19.29 2.88
C LYS A 260 -21.21 19.37 3.90
N LEU A 261 -21.74 18.21 4.29
CA LEU A 261 -22.83 18.13 5.26
C LEU A 261 -22.38 18.39 6.70
N LYS A 262 -21.13 18.02 7.04
CA LYS A 262 -20.59 18.13 8.40
C LYS A 262 -20.03 19.51 8.72
N ALA A 263 -19.26 20.11 7.81
CA ALA A 263 -18.48 21.34 8.01
C ALA A 263 -18.77 22.42 6.96
N ASP A 264 -19.77 22.22 6.10
CA ASP A 264 -20.08 23.09 4.95
C ASP A 264 -18.92 23.26 3.95
N GLU A 265 -17.97 22.29 3.92
CA GLU A 265 -16.75 22.33 3.14
C GLU A 265 -16.57 21.09 2.26
N TRP A 266 -16.76 21.21 0.91
CA TRP A 266 -16.60 20.08 -0.01
C TRP A 266 -15.18 19.53 -0.06
N LEU A 267 -14.19 20.41 0.03
CA LEU A 267 -12.80 20.06 -0.21
C LEU A 267 -11.98 19.92 1.07
N ALA A 268 -12.63 19.76 2.24
CA ALA A 268 -11.95 19.57 3.52
C ALA A 268 -10.79 18.56 3.47
N PRO A 269 -10.90 17.38 2.78
CA PRO A 269 -9.77 16.46 2.65
C PRO A 269 -8.57 17.01 1.87
N LEU A 270 -8.75 18.06 1.07
CA LEU A 270 -7.69 18.73 0.32
C LEU A 270 -7.18 19.96 1.06
N THR A 271 -8.07 20.81 1.57
CA THR A 271 -7.71 22.05 2.27
C THR A 271 -6.98 21.76 3.57
N GLN A 272 -7.40 20.73 4.31
CA GLN A 272 -6.71 20.30 5.54
C GLN A 272 -5.33 19.65 5.29
N GLN A 273 -4.91 19.40 4.03
CA GLN A 273 -3.52 19.05 3.72
C GLN A 273 -2.53 20.16 4.14
N ALA A 274 -2.99 21.41 4.22
CA ALA A 274 -2.18 22.50 4.72
C ALA A 274 -1.72 22.31 6.18
N ASN A 275 -2.49 21.60 7.00
CA ASN A 275 -2.10 21.24 8.38
C ASN A 275 -0.88 20.29 8.41
N TRP A 276 -0.53 19.72 7.27
CA TRP A 276 0.62 18.82 7.09
C TRP A 276 1.76 19.50 6.31
N GLU A 277 1.69 20.83 6.14
CA GLU A 277 2.71 21.65 5.48
C GLU A 277 3.11 21.13 4.08
N ARG A 278 2.14 20.58 3.34
CA ARG A 278 2.37 20.06 2.00
C ARG A 278 2.16 21.14 0.96
N GLU A 279 3.16 21.34 0.11
CA GLU A 279 3.13 22.31 -0.98
C GLU A 279 3.15 21.60 -2.34
N PHE A 280 2.50 22.23 -3.32
CA PHE A 280 2.52 21.74 -4.70
C PHE A 280 3.82 22.16 -5.38
N VAL A 281 4.53 21.17 -5.93
CA VAL A 281 5.69 21.37 -6.81
C VAL A 281 5.57 20.44 -8.01
N ILE A 282 6.25 20.76 -9.10
CA ILE A 282 6.30 19.81 -10.22
C ILE A 282 7.18 18.58 -9.86
N PRO A 283 6.82 17.36 -10.28
CA PRO A 283 7.55 16.14 -9.92
C PRO A 283 9.07 16.19 -10.18
N LEU A 284 9.49 16.86 -11.26
CA LEU A 284 10.91 17.01 -11.60
C LEU A 284 11.66 17.86 -10.58
N GLU A 285 11.02 18.93 -10.08
CA GLU A 285 11.57 19.78 -9.03
C GLU A 285 11.67 19.01 -7.71
N SER A 286 10.63 18.23 -7.34
CA SER A 286 10.68 17.35 -6.18
C SER A 286 11.84 16.37 -6.24
N LEU A 287 12.09 15.76 -7.40
CA LEU A 287 13.22 14.85 -7.63
C LEU A 287 14.56 15.56 -7.48
N TRP A 288 14.68 16.77 -8.01
CA TRP A 288 15.88 17.58 -7.84
C TRP A 288 16.13 17.95 -6.38
N LEU A 289 15.12 18.51 -5.71
CA LEU A 289 15.21 18.92 -4.30
C LEU A 289 15.55 17.72 -3.41
N GLY A 290 14.81 16.61 -3.54
CA GLY A 290 15.07 15.41 -2.75
C GLY A 290 16.45 14.81 -2.98
N THR A 291 16.95 14.82 -4.23
CA THR A 291 18.30 14.36 -4.54
C THR A 291 19.35 15.31 -3.93
N ARG A 292 19.15 16.61 -4.08
CA ARG A 292 20.07 17.62 -3.50
C ARG A 292 20.19 17.45 -1.98
N GLU A 293 19.08 17.34 -1.27
CA GLU A 293 19.08 17.21 0.18
C GLU A 293 19.67 15.86 0.63
N ALA A 294 19.42 14.76 -0.09
CA ALA A 294 20.01 13.46 0.21
C ALA A 294 21.55 13.49 0.25
N PHE A 295 22.19 14.22 -0.68
CA PHE A 295 23.64 14.30 -0.75
C PHE A 295 24.25 15.45 0.05
N ARG A 296 23.46 16.50 0.37
CA ARG A 296 23.91 17.63 1.19
C ARG A 296 24.17 17.23 2.64
N TRP A 297 23.37 16.31 3.18
CA TRP A 297 23.35 15.96 4.59
C TRP A 297 23.91 14.57 4.91
N ILE A 298 24.72 14.00 4.03
CA ILE A 298 25.35 12.68 4.28
C ILE A 298 26.17 12.75 5.56
N GLY A 299 25.89 11.81 6.49
CA GLY A 299 26.61 11.67 7.75
C GLY A 299 26.28 12.71 8.82
N VAL A 300 25.27 13.55 8.61
CA VAL A 300 24.82 14.57 9.57
C VAL A 300 23.41 14.23 10.07
N TYR A 301 23.22 14.17 11.38
CA TYR A 301 21.89 13.98 11.99
C TYR A 301 21.09 15.30 11.97
N PRO A 302 19.80 15.33 11.61
CA PRO A 302 18.94 14.23 11.17
C PRO A 302 18.98 13.96 9.66
N GLY A 303 19.93 14.49 8.92
CA GLY A 303 19.99 14.45 7.45
C GLY A 303 20.05 13.04 6.84
N GLY A 304 20.37 12.01 7.61
CA GLY A 304 20.34 10.62 7.16
C GLY A 304 18.99 10.14 6.63
N TYR A 305 17.89 10.73 7.06
CA TYR A 305 16.55 10.43 6.55
C TYR A 305 16.38 10.78 5.07
N HIS A 306 17.00 11.86 4.59
CA HIS A 306 16.95 12.23 3.17
C HIS A 306 17.63 11.18 2.29
N LEU A 307 18.76 10.63 2.75
CA LEU A 307 19.47 9.58 2.03
C LEU A 307 18.65 8.27 2.01
N LEU A 308 18.00 7.91 3.13
CA LEU A 308 17.12 6.75 3.21
C LEU A 308 15.95 6.85 2.24
N ASP A 309 15.29 8.00 2.21
CA ASP A 309 14.20 8.25 1.27
C ASP A 309 14.68 8.10 -0.18
N TRP A 310 15.83 8.70 -0.50
CA TRP A 310 16.43 8.65 -1.85
C TRP A 310 16.78 7.23 -2.27
N LEU A 311 17.37 6.43 -1.37
CA LEU A 311 17.72 5.02 -1.61
C LEU A 311 16.50 4.12 -1.89
N LEU A 312 15.32 4.52 -1.46
CA LEU A 312 14.07 3.81 -1.75
C LEU A 312 13.36 4.36 -3.00
N VAL A 313 13.33 5.68 -3.16
CA VAL A 313 12.62 6.34 -4.24
C VAL A 313 13.28 6.10 -5.60
N VAL A 314 14.60 6.22 -5.69
CA VAL A 314 15.30 6.09 -6.99
C VAL A 314 15.17 4.67 -7.59
N PRO A 315 15.40 3.57 -6.85
CA PRO A 315 15.14 2.23 -7.37
C PRO A 315 13.67 2.00 -7.75
N ALA A 316 12.72 2.58 -7.00
CA ALA A 316 11.31 2.49 -7.32
C ALA A 316 10.96 3.20 -8.63
N LEU A 317 11.56 4.35 -8.93
CA LEU A 317 11.42 5.04 -10.22
C LEU A 317 11.97 4.21 -11.38
N VAL A 318 13.11 3.53 -11.18
CA VAL A 318 13.67 2.59 -12.18
C VAL A 318 12.69 1.43 -12.41
N ALA A 319 12.13 0.86 -11.33
CA ALA A 319 11.11 -0.19 -11.43
C ALA A 319 9.84 0.31 -12.12
N ALA A 320 9.39 1.54 -11.85
CA ALA A 320 8.24 2.17 -12.51
C ALA A 320 8.48 2.38 -14.01
N GLY A 321 9.71 2.76 -14.40
CA GLY A 321 10.11 2.80 -15.80
C GLY A 321 10.00 1.41 -16.46
N TRP A 322 10.48 0.37 -15.79
CA TRP A 322 10.32 -1.01 -16.28
C TRP A 322 8.84 -1.40 -16.44
N VAL A 323 7.99 -1.06 -15.46
CA VAL A 323 6.53 -1.31 -15.52
C VAL A 323 5.91 -0.62 -16.74
N ALA A 324 6.26 0.63 -17.02
CA ALA A 324 5.72 1.40 -18.15
C ALA A 324 5.95 0.72 -19.50
N PHE A 325 7.11 0.08 -19.69
CA PHE A 325 7.48 -0.53 -20.97
C PHE A 325 7.20 -2.03 -21.07
N ARG A 326 6.95 -2.72 -19.96
CA ARG A 326 6.89 -4.18 -19.92
C ARG A 326 5.56 -4.75 -19.46
N THR A 327 4.66 -3.92 -18.96
CA THR A 327 3.35 -4.37 -18.46
C THR A 327 2.20 -3.79 -19.27
N ARG A 328 0.98 -4.19 -18.97
CA ARG A 328 -0.23 -3.63 -19.56
C ARG A 328 -0.41 -2.16 -19.14
N ALA A 329 -1.03 -1.36 -20.01
CA ALA A 329 -1.23 0.05 -19.76
C ALA A 329 -1.96 0.34 -18.43
N ALA A 330 -2.90 -0.50 -18.02
CA ALA A 330 -3.59 -0.36 -16.74
C ALA A 330 -2.63 -0.37 -15.53
N TYR A 331 -1.66 -1.30 -15.51
CA TYR A 331 -0.64 -1.34 -14.44
C TYR A 331 0.33 -0.17 -14.51
N ALA A 332 0.73 0.22 -15.73
CA ALA A 332 1.59 1.38 -15.93
C ALA A 332 0.93 2.68 -15.45
N ILE A 333 -0.34 2.90 -15.81
CA ILE A 333 -1.13 4.07 -15.39
C ILE A 333 -1.27 4.08 -13.86
N TYR A 334 -1.63 2.95 -13.24
CA TYR A 334 -1.71 2.84 -11.79
C TYR A 334 -0.39 3.21 -11.12
N THR A 335 0.71 2.64 -11.59
CA THR A 335 2.04 2.88 -11.04
C THR A 335 2.42 4.35 -11.12
N TRP A 336 2.30 4.95 -12.30
CA TRP A 336 2.73 6.34 -12.50
C TRP A 336 1.79 7.35 -11.85
N SER A 337 0.47 7.17 -11.89
CA SER A 337 -0.45 8.06 -11.19
C SER A 337 -0.22 8.02 -9.66
N SER A 338 0.02 6.83 -9.09
CA SER A 338 0.29 6.67 -7.67
C SER A 338 1.67 7.22 -7.25
N LEU A 339 2.63 7.38 -8.18
CA LEU A 339 3.93 8.02 -7.94
C LEU A 339 3.87 9.54 -8.12
N LEU A 340 3.23 10.00 -9.18
CA LEU A 340 3.23 11.43 -9.54
C LEU A 340 2.50 12.27 -8.50
N VAL A 341 1.39 11.79 -7.93
CA VAL A 341 0.64 12.55 -6.91
C VAL A 341 1.50 12.86 -5.67
N PRO A 342 2.14 11.90 -4.98
CA PRO A 342 2.98 12.24 -3.83
C PRO A 342 4.27 12.97 -4.21
N LEU A 343 4.76 12.84 -5.43
CA LEU A 343 5.87 13.66 -5.94
C LEU A 343 5.46 15.10 -6.24
N SER A 344 4.15 15.38 -6.36
CA SER A 344 3.64 16.73 -6.61
C SER A 344 3.22 17.47 -5.33
N PHE A 345 3.05 16.77 -4.21
CA PHE A 345 2.66 17.36 -2.94
C PHE A 345 3.68 17.00 -1.87
N VAL A 346 4.64 17.88 -1.66
CA VAL A 346 5.84 17.60 -0.86
C VAL A 346 5.91 18.46 0.40
N PHE A 347 6.58 17.95 1.42
CA PHE A 347 7.05 18.74 2.54
C PHE A 347 8.44 19.29 2.19
N LEU A 348 8.56 20.59 1.91
CA LEU A 348 9.80 21.17 1.37
C LEU A 348 11.06 20.88 2.19
N PRO A 349 11.02 20.91 3.54
CA PRO A 349 12.18 20.56 4.35
C PRO A 349 12.67 19.11 4.14
N ARG A 350 11.76 18.17 3.73
CA ARG A 350 12.08 16.77 3.41
C ARG A 350 11.24 16.32 2.20
N PRO A 351 11.68 16.63 0.96
CA PRO A 351 10.86 16.47 -0.26
C PRO A 351 10.34 15.06 -0.53
N PHE A 352 11.05 14.03 -0.07
CA PHE A 352 10.62 12.65 -0.20
C PHE A 352 9.95 12.06 1.05
N MET A 353 9.64 12.90 2.04
CA MET A 353 8.94 12.45 3.25
C MET A 353 7.64 11.72 2.90
N SER A 354 7.40 10.59 3.52
CA SER A 354 6.28 9.65 3.28
C SER A 354 6.27 8.97 1.92
N LEU A 355 7.08 9.38 0.93
CA LEU A 355 7.09 8.73 -0.39
C LEU A 355 7.44 7.24 -0.29
N PRO A 356 8.46 6.80 0.49
CA PRO A 356 8.74 5.37 0.69
C PRO A 356 7.56 4.55 1.22
N ARG A 357 6.69 5.16 2.02
CA ARG A 357 5.45 4.55 2.48
C ARG A 357 4.42 4.41 1.35
N PHE A 358 4.31 5.42 0.48
CA PHE A 358 3.40 5.36 -0.67
C PHE A 358 3.85 4.34 -1.72
N LEU A 359 5.16 4.10 -1.88
CA LEU A 359 5.69 3.06 -2.76
C LEU A 359 5.19 1.66 -2.41
N LEU A 360 4.94 1.42 -1.13
CA LEU A 360 4.55 0.13 -0.56
C LEU A 360 3.28 -0.45 -1.19
N VAL A 361 2.32 0.40 -1.54
CA VAL A 361 1.04 -0.02 -2.11
C VAL A 361 1.05 -0.12 -3.64
N ILE A 362 2.12 0.29 -4.30
CA ILE A 362 2.28 0.23 -5.76
C ILE A 362 2.83 -1.15 -6.14
N PHE A 363 1.98 -2.17 -6.01
CA PHE A 363 2.39 -3.57 -6.16
C PHE A 363 3.12 -3.92 -7.48
N PRO A 364 2.91 -3.26 -8.64
CA PRO A 364 3.66 -3.63 -9.84
C PRO A 364 5.16 -3.34 -9.75
N LEU A 365 5.61 -2.51 -8.80
CA LEU A 365 7.03 -2.19 -8.61
C LEU A 365 7.87 -3.44 -8.27
N VAL A 366 7.28 -4.43 -7.60
CA VAL A 366 8.01 -5.66 -7.24
C VAL A 366 8.20 -6.62 -8.42
N TRP A 367 7.47 -6.44 -9.54
CA TRP A 367 7.55 -7.32 -10.70
C TRP A 367 8.88 -7.18 -11.45
N GLY A 368 9.37 -5.96 -11.62
CA GLY A 368 10.65 -5.71 -12.30
C GLY A 368 11.81 -6.48 -11.67
N PRO A 369 12.12 -6.25 -10.39
CA PRO A 369 13.13 -7.01 -9.66
C PRO A 369 12.87 -8.53 -9.66
N ALA A 370 11.61 -8.97 -9.54
CA ALA A 370 11.26 -10.40 -9.52
C ALA A 370 11.54 -11.10 -10.86
N VAL A 371 11.23 -10.44 -11.98
CA VAL A 371 11.53 -10.93 -13.34
C VAL A 371 13.06 -10.90 -13.60
N TRP A 372 13.73 -9.84 -13.15
CA TRP A 372 15.19 -9.74 -13.31
C TRP A 372 15.93 -10.84 -12.53
N ALA A 373 15.50 -11.08 -11.31
CA ALA A 373 16.03 -12.15 -10.46
C ALA A 373 15.82 -13.57 -11.05
N GLU A 374 14.83 -13.77 -11.93
CA GLU A 374 14.64 -15.05 -12.61
C GLU A 374 15.83 -15.41 -13.53
N ARG A 375 16.42 -14.38 -14.13
CA ARG A 375 17.56 -14.53 -15.05
C ARG A 375 18.91 -14.42 -14.36
N ARG A 376 18.99 -13.90 -13.13
CA ARG A 376 20.21 -13.63 -12.38
C ARG A 376 20.00 -13.96 -10.90
N PRO A 377 20.35 -15.18 -10.45
CA PRO A 377 20.14 -15.60 -9.05
C PRO A 377 20.68 -14.62 -8.01
N GLY A 378 21.89 -14.09 -8.18
CA GLY A 378 22.49 -13.12 -7.26
C GLY A 378 21.68 -11.83 -7.04
N VAL A 379 20.73 -11.49 -7.96
CA VAL A 379 19.80 -10.38 -7.75
C VAL A 379 18.76 -10.73 -6.68
N HIS A 380 18.34 -11.99 -6.62
CA HIS A 380 17.40 -12.45 -5.59
C HIS A 380 17.99 -12.29 -4.19
N GLU A 381 19.20 -12.78 -3.99
CA GLU A 381 19.90 -12.69 -2.71
C GLU A 381 20.17 -11.22 -2.34
N ALA A 382 20.62 -10.39 -3.30
CA ALA A 382 20.87 -8.98 -3.06
C ALA A 382 19.60 -8.24 -2.63
N VAL A 383 18.47 -8.44 -3.32
CA VAL A 383 17.18 -7.83 -2.95
C VAL A 383 16.74 -8.28 -1.57
N LEU A 384 16.83 -9.58 -1.25
CA LEU A 384 16.43 -10.09 0.06
C LEU A 384 17.29 -9.52 1.18
N VAL A 385 18.61 -9.54 1.04
CA VAL A 385 19.53 -9.06 2.07
C VAL A 385 19.32 -7.56 2.29
N THR A 386 19.37 -6.75 1.23
CA THR A 386 19.25 -5.29 1.37
C THR A 386 17.88 -4.87 1.89
N SER A 387 16.78 -5.48 1.38
CA SER A 387 15.43 -5.16 1.84
C SER A 387 15.19 -5.60 3.28
N SER A 388 15.65 -6.79 3.67
CA SER A 388 15.47 -7.28 5.05
C SER A 388 16.28 -6.48 6.07
N LEU A 389 17.51 -6.08 5.74
CA LEU A 389 18.31 -5.19 6.58
C LEU A 389 17.63 -3.82 6.74
N ALA A 390 17.18 -3.23 5.64
CA ALA A 390 16.47 -1.95 5.68
C ALA A 390 15.15 -2.08 6.46
N LEU A 391 14.35 -3.13 6.23
CA LEU A 391 13.10 -3.38 6.95
C LEU A 391 13.34 -3.53 8.46
N GLY A 392 14.37 -4.29 8.87
CA GLY A 392 14.72 -4.43 10.28
C GLY A 392 15.10 -3.08 10.91
N THR A 393 15.97 -2.31 10.24
CA THR A 393 16.38 -0.97 10.70
C THR A 393 15.20 -0.03 10.83
N MET A 394 14.32 0.03 9.80
CA MET A 394 13.13 0.89 9.82
C MET A 394 12.14 0.46 10.90
N THR A 395 12.00 -0.84 11.15
CA THR A 395 11.13 -1.35 12.23
C THR A 395 11.64 -0.93 13.60
N VAL A 396 12.96 -0.96 13.83
CA VAL A 396 13.57 -0.45 15.07
C VAL A 396 13.24 1.03 15.27
N LEU A 397 13.48 1.86 14.26
CA LEU A 397 13.19 3.29 14.31
C LEU A 397 11.69 3.55 14.58
N PHE A 398 10.81 2.87 13.88
CA PHE A 398 9.36 2.99 14.07
C PHE A 398 8.94 2.60 15.49
N ALA A 399 9.40 1.46 15.99
CA ALA A 399 9.05 0.95 17.32
C ALA A 399 9.48 1.91 18.45
N THR A 400 10.59 2.62 18.26
CA THR A 400 11.17 3.56 19.22
C THR A 400 10.82 5.02 18.97
N TRP A 401 9.74 5.29 18.23
CA TRP A 401 9.19 6.63 17.97
C TRP A 401 10.10 7.56 17.15
N TYR A 402 11.11 7.05 16.45
CA TYR A 402 11.79 7.86 15.46
C TYR A 402 10.90 8.02 14.22
N PHE A 403 10.66 9.27 13.82
CA PHE A 403 9.81 9.57 12.68
C PHE A 403 10.49 9.15 11.38
N VAL A 404 10.14 7.97 10.90
CA VAL A 404 10.79 7.40 9.71
C VAL A 404 10.24 8.00 8.42
N PHE A 405 8.90 8.17 8.30
CA PHE A 405 8.25 8.65 7.07
C PHE A 405 7.02 9.51 7.34
#